data_803541038cd87bc659604e5bce491f0b
#
_entry.id   803541038cd87bc659604e5bce491f0b
#
_cell.length_a   1.000
_cell.length_b   1.000
_cell.length_c   1.000
_cell.angle_alpha   90.00
_cell.angle_beta   90.00
_cell.angle_gamma   90.00
#
_symmetry.space_group_name_H-M   'P 1'
#
loop_
_entity.id
_entity.type
_entity.pdbx_description
1 polymer ?
#
loop_
_entity_poly.entity_id
_entity_poly.type
_entity_poly.pdbx_seq_one_letter_code
_entity_poly.pdbx_strand_id
1 'polypeptide(L)' 'MQVGSTVQVVCEDTGQTQTGLVESVSRNNVASISINPKLPLMMFSKSKSGIWVCRTAGLEFVVRT' A
#
# COMPACT_ATOMS: atom_id res chain seq x y z
N MET A 1 3.42 9.23 -4.86
CA MET A 1 3.98 8.42 -3.76
C MET A 1 5.49 8.44 -3.88
N GLN A 2 6.18 8.69 -2.79
CA GLN A 2 7.65 8.83 -2.79
C GLN A 2 8.30 7.82 -1.88
N VAL A 3 9.42 7.26 -2.33
CA VAL A 3 10.22 6.35 -1.52
C VAL A 3 10.70 7.06 -0.27
N GLY A 4 10.61 6.38 0.87
CA GLY A 4 11.01 6.92 2.16
C GLY A 4 9.92 7.68 2.90
N SER A 5 8.78 7.96 2.23
CA SER A 5 7.67 8.61 2.89
C SER A 5 6.77 7.59 3.59
N THR A 6 5.95 8.07 4.53
CA THR A 6 4.95 7.23 5.17
C THR A 6 3.58 7.53 4.59
N VAL A 7 2.74 6.50 4.53
CA VAL A 7 1.39 6.61 4.00
C VAL A 7 0.42 5.87 4.91
N GLN A 8 -0.85 6.24 4.83
CA GLN A 8 -1.90 5.54 5.56
C GLN A 8 -2.46 4.42 4.69
N VAL A 9 -2.37 3.19 5.20
CA VAL A 9 -2.88 2.01 4.50
C VAL A 9 -4.18 1.61 5.18
N VAL A 10 -5.26 1.60 4.43
CA VAL A 10 -6.60 1.30 4.93
C VAL A 10 -7.03 -0.07 4.45
N CYS A 11 -7.46 -0.94 5.39
CA CYS A 11 -8.08 -2.21 5.03
C CYS A 11 -9.57 -1.95 4.79
N GLU A 12 -10.02 -2.10 3.54
CA GLU A 12 -11.40 -1.81 3.19
C GLU A 12 -12.39 -2.79 3.84
N ASP A 13 -11.93 -4.00 4.15
CA ASP A 13 -12.82 -5.02 4.72
C ASP A 13 -13.08 -4.80 6.21
N THR A 14 -12.10 -4.26 6.94
CA THR A 14 -12.22 -4.07 8.39
C THR A 14 -12.28 -2.61 8.80
N GLY A 15 -11.92 -1.70 7.90
CA GLY A 15 -11.84 -0.27 8.20
C GLY A 15 -10.61 0.14 8.99
N GLN A 16 -9.73 -0.79 9.29
CA GLN A 16 -8.52 -0.47 10.07
C GLN A 16 -7.52 0.28 9.22
N THR A 17 -6.83 1.23 9.85
CA THR A 17 -5.80 2.04 9.20
C THR A 17 -4.45 1.79 9.87
N GLN A 18 -3.42 1.62 9.06
CA GLN A 18 -2.06 1.42 9.54
C GLN A 18 -1.11 2.33 8.77
N THR A 19 -0.01 2.71 9.41
CA THR A 19 1.02 3.52 8.77
C THR A 19 1.98 2.59 8.04
N GLY A 20 2.22 2.87 6.75
CA GLY A 20 3.16 2.12 5.95
C GLY A 20 4.32 2.98 5.49
N LEU A 21 5.47 2.35 5.30
CA LEU A 21 6.66 3.01 4.76
C LEU A 21 6.83 2.60 3.30
N VAL A 22 6.93 3.58 2.41
CA VAL A 22 7.13 3.33 0.99
C VAL A 22 8.59 2.93 0.77
N GLU A 23 8.80 1.66 0.41
CA GLU A 23 10.13 1.11 0.21
C GLU A 23 10.62 1.30 -1.24
N SER A 24 9.72 1.16 -2.19
CA SER A 24 10.07 1.36 -3.60
C SER A 24 8.83 1.70 -4.41
N VAL A 25 9.05 2.41 -5.53
CA VAL A 25 8.00 2.72 -6.50
C VAL A 25 8.58 2.47 -7.88
N SER A 26 7.93 1.60 -8.66
CA SER A 26 8.39 1.29 -10.00
C SER A 26 7.73 2.18 -11.04
N ARG A 27 8.29 2.17 -12.26
CA ARG A 27 7.72 2.92 -13.38
C ARG A 27 6.39 2.35 -13.85
N ASN A 28 6.09 1.12 -13.47
CA ASN A 28 4.84 0.45 -13.84
C ASN A 28 3.71 0.73 -12.85
N ASN A 29 3.86 1.76 -12.02
CA ASN A 29 2.87 2.12 -11.00
C ASN A 29 2.64 1.00 -10.00
N VAL A 30 3.72 0.37 -9.58
CA VAL A 30 3.70 -0.62 -8.51
C VAL A 30 4.58 -0.10 -7.37
N ALA A 31 4.03 -0.09 -6.17
CA ALA A 31 4.77 0.36 -4.98
C ALA A 31 4.88 -0.77 -3.97
N SER A 32 6.06 -0.89 -3.36
CA SER A 32 6.27 -1.83 -2.26
C SER A 32 6.20 -1.06 -0.95
N ILE A 33 5.30 -1.46 -0.07
CA ILE A 33 5.05 -0.76 1.18
C ILE A 33 5.21 -1.73 2.34
N SER A 34 6.00 -1.33 3.33
CA SER A 34 6.22 -2.09 4.55
C SER A 34 5.32 -1.55 5.64
N ILE A 35 4.41 -2.39 6.15
CA ILE A 35 3.47 -1.98 7.19
C ILE A 35 3.99 -2.37 8.56
N ASN A 36 4.59 -3.55 8.67
CA ASN A 36 5.10 -4.08 9.92
C ASN A 36 6.43 -4.75 9.62
N PRO A 37 7.50 -4.49 10.42
CA PRO A 37 8.80 -5.11 10.13
C PRO A 37 8.78 -6.64 10.10
N LYS A 38 7.76 -7.26 10.69
CA LYS A 38 7.63 -8.72 10.70
C LYS A 38 6.78 -9.25 9.55
N LEU A 39 6.12 -8.37 8.78
CA LEU A 39 5.29 -8.77 7.66
C LEU A 39 6.04 -8.57 6.35
N PRO A 40 5.78 -9.41 5.33
CA PRO A 40 6.37 -9.19 4.02
C PRO A 40 5.90 -7.88 3.42
N LEU A 41 6.70 -7.36 2.49
CA LEU A 41 6.33 -6.16 1.75
C LEU A 41 5.03 -6.39 0.99
N MET A 42 4.14 -5.40 1.03
CA MET A 42 2.90 -5.44 0.28
C MET A 42 3.08 -4.67 -1.02
N MET A 43 2.64 -5.30 -2.11
CA MET A 43 2.77 -4.73 -3.44
C MET A 43 1.46 -4.06 -3.84
N PHE A 44 1.50 -2.74 -4.00
CA PHE A 44 0.33 -1.97 -4.39
C PHE A 44 0.43 -1.56 -5.85
N SER A 45 -0.70 -1.66 -6.57
CA SER A 45 -0.80 -1.23 -7.96
C SER A 45 -1.70 0.00 -8.04
N LYS A 46 -1.27 1.01 -8.80
CA LYS A 46 -2.05 2.23 -8.96
C LYS A 46 -3.20 2.00 -9.94
N SER A 47 -4.41 2.33 -9.51
CA SER A 47 -5.60 2.23 -10.35
C SER A 47 -5.74 3.47 -11.23
N LYS A 48 -6.70 3.42 -12.16
CA LYS A 48 -6.98 4.56 -13.05
C LYS A 48 -7.44 5.79 -12.28
N SER A 49 -8.03 5.61 -11.10
CA SER A 49 -8.48 6.71 -10.26
C SER A 49 -7.36 7.29 -9.39
N GLY A 50 -6.16 6.74 -9.49
CA GLY A 50 -5.03 7.22 -8.70
C GLY A 50 -4.91 6.61 -7.32
N ILE A 51 -5.74 5.61 -7.02
CA ILE A 51 -5.71 4.92 -5.73
C ILE A 51 -4.80 3.70 -5.86
N TRP A 52 -3.94 3.50 -4.86
CA TRP A 52 -3.07 2.33 -4.81
C TRP A 52 -3.80 1.20 -4.09
N VAL A 53 -3.85 0.02 -4.71
CA VAL A 53 -4.64 -1.12 -4.22
C VAL A 53 -3.77 -2.35 -4.11
N CYS A 54 -3.94 -3.09 -3.02
CA CYS A 54 -3.28 -4.38 -2.80
C CYS A 54 -4.30 -5.37 -2.25
N ARG A 55 -4.34 -6.57 -2.82
CA ARG A 55 -5.17 -7.66 -2.31
C ARG A 55 -4.27 -8.77 -1.81
N THR A 56 -4.45 -9.13 -0.56
CA THR A 56 -3.68 -10.22 0.03
C THR A 56 -4.51 -10.89 1.13
N ALA A 57 -4.40 -12.22 1.24
CA ALA A 57 -5.11 -13.02 2.25
C ALA A 57 -6.63 -12.76 2.27
N GLY A 58 -7.22 -12.49 1.10
CA GLY A 58 -8.65 -12.21 1.00
C GLY A 58 -9.06 -10.82 1.45
N LEU A 59 -8.10 -9.95 1.78
CA LEU A 59 -8.37 -8.58 2.22
C LEU A 59 -7.91 -7.59 1.16
N GLU A 60 -8.61 -6.47 1.07
CA GLU A 60 -8.24 -5.39 0.16
C GLU A 60 -7.71 -4.20 0.95
N PHE A 61 -6.50 -3.77 0.60
CA PHE A 61 -5.86 -2.61 1.22
C PHE A 61 -5.72 -1.50 0.19
N VAL A 62 -5.93 -0.26 0.62
CA VAL A 62 -5.83 0.90 -0.27
C VAL A 62 -4.99 1.99 0.37
N VAL A 63 -4.32 2.76 -0.51
CA VAL A 63 -3.61 3.98 -0.13
C VAL A 63 -4.13 5.09 -1.04
N ARG A 64 -4.71 6.10 -0.42
CA ARG A 64 -5.20 7.29 -1.13
C ARG A 64 -4.23 8.43 -0.89
N THR A 65 -3.38 8.68 -1.87
CA THR A 65 -2.38 9.75 -1.78
C THR A 65 -2.63 10.85 -2.78
#